data_ee529103223cbef16f9d6f4c7191d1af
#
_entry.id   ee529103223cbef16f9d6f4c7191d1af
#
_cell.length_a   1.000
_cell.length_b   1.000
_cell.length_c   1.000
_cell.angle_alpha   90.00
_cell.angle_beta   90.00
_cell.angle_gamma   90.00
#
_symmetry.space_group_name_H-M   'P 1'
#
loop_
_entity.id
_entity.type
_entity.pdbx_description
1 polymer ?
#
loop_
_entity_poly.entity_id
_entity_poly.type
_entity_poly.pdbx_seq_one_letter_code
_entity_poly.pdbx_strand_id
1 'polypeptide(L)'
;YQEQVMQIAQVLSGFTAGEADILRRAMGKKKRAELEKQKARFIDGAYLNGIPKDVAASIFLKIEPFAEYGFNKSHAAAYAIIAYQTAYLKTHFTNEFFSASMSMEMSNQKKLGEFYEELKRLDINIIPPNINLCNSDFYSDTKNFYYALGALKNVGYEAISNIVKERK
;
A
#
# COMPACT_ATOMS: atom_id res chain seq x y z
N TYR A 1 -11.45 -0.06 -11.70
CA TYR A 1 -11.20 -1.30 -10.95
C TYR A 1 -11.65 -2.51 -11.76
N GLN A 2 -10.99 -3.66 -11.56
CA GLN A 2 -11.34 -4.92 -12.23
C GLN A 2 -12.80 -5.31 -12.01
N GLU A 3 -13.33 -5.12 -10.80
CA GLU A 3 -14.70 -5.40 -10.41
C GLU A 3 -15.70 -4.54 -11.21
N GLN A 4 -15.33 -3.32 -11.55
CA GLN A 4 -16.18 -2.45 -12.39
C GLN A 4 -16.26 -2.95 -13.83
N VAL A 5 -15.16 -3.47 -14.39
CA VAL A 5 -15.17 -4.10 -15.71
C VAL A 5 -16.10 -5.32 -15.73
N MET A 6 -16.04 -6.17 -14.69
CA MET A 6 -16.94 -7.30 -14.52
C MET A 6 -18.40 -6.84 -14.43
N GLN A 7 -18.67 -5.82 -13.63
CA GLN A 7 -20.01 -5.26 -13.45
C GLN A 7 -20.56 -4.68 -14.77
N ILE A 8 -19.75 -3.97 -15.54
CA ILE A 8 -20.13 -3.46 -16.86
C ILE A 8 -20.56 -4.62 -17.78
N ALA A 9 -19.78 -5.70 -17.82
CA ALA A 9 -20.12 -6.88 -18.64
C ALA A 9 -21.44 -7.54 -18.19
N GLN A 10 -21.67 -7.63 -16.90
CA GLN A 10 -22.92 -8.19 -16.35
C GLN A 10 -24.13 -7.31 -16.68
N VAL A 11 -24.02 -6.00 -16.42
CA VAL A 11 -25.15 -5.07 -16.57
C VAL A 11 -25.48 -4.82 -18.04
N LEU A 12 -24.47 -4.58 -18.87
CA LEU A 12 -24.73 -4.20 -20.26
C LEU A 12 -24.94 -5.41 -21.18
N SER A 13 -24.25 -6.53 -20.93
CA SER A 13 -24.20 -7.65 -21.87
C SER A 13 -24.76 -8.96 -21.30
N GLY A 14 -25.33 -8.93 -20.09
CA GLY A 14 -25.94 -10.08 -19.46
C GLY A 14 -24.97 -11.22 -19.14
N PHE A 15 -23.71 -10.89 -18.85
CA PHE A 15 -22.74 -11.89 -18.39
C PHE A 15 -23.12 -12.40 -17.00
N THR A 16 -22.98 -13.70 -16.80
CA THR A 16 -22.95 -14.26 -15.44
C THR A 16 -21.67 -13.82 -14.71
N ALA A 17 -21.65 -13.96 -13.40
CA ALA A 17 -20.44 -13.66 -12.61
C ALA A 17 -19.22 -14.48 -13.06
N GLY A 18 -19.44 -15.76 -13.43
CA GLY A 18 -18.39 -16.63 -13.96
C GLY A 18 -17.86 -16.19 -15.32
N GLU A 19 -18.75 -15.81 -16.25
CA GLU A 19 -18.35 -15.29 -17.57
C GLU A 19 -17.60 -13.96 -17.44
N ALA A 20 -18.05 -13.07 -16.55
CA ALA A 20 -17.36 -11.80 -16.27
C ALA A 20 -15.95 -12.02 -15.69
N ASP A 21 -15.75 -13.06 -14.87
CA ASP A 21 -14.41 -13.42 -14.37
C ASP A 21 -13.52 -14.02 -15.49
N ILE A 22 -14.10 -14.80 -16.42
CA ILE A 22 -13.37 -15.27 -17.60
C ILE A 22 -12.92 -14.08 -18.45
N LEU A 23 -13.81 -13.11 -18.70
CA LEU A 23 -13.46 -11.87 -19.42
C LEU A 23 -12.31 -11.15 -18.73
N ARG A 24 -12.40 -10.92 -17.41
CA ARG A 24 -11.34 -10.29 -16.62
C ARG A 24 -10.00 -11.01 -16.75
N ARG A 25 -10.00 -12.35 -16.68
CA ARG A 25 -8.77 -13.16 -16.84
C ARG A 25 -8.20 -13.12 -18.27
N ALA A 26 -9.07 -13.11 -19.29
CA ALA A 26 -8.66 -13.02 -20.68
C ALA A 26 -7.95 -11.69 -20.96
N MET A 27 -8.51 -10.59 -20.44
CA MET A 27 -7.94 -9.26 -20.52
C MET A 27 -6.57 -9.18 -19.81
N GLY A 28 -6.49 -9.65 -18.55
CA GLY A 28 -5.25 -9.56 -17.74
C GLY A 28 -4.11 -10.46 -18.24
N LYS A 29 -4.41 -11.55 -18.96
CA LYS A 29 -3.39 -12.50 -19.48
C LYS A 29 -3.01 -12.29 -20.94
N LYS A 30 -3.51 -11.24 -21.59
CA LYS A 30 -3.26 -10.90 -23.02
C LYS A 30 -3.52 -12.06 -24.00
N LYS A 31 -4.49 -12.92 -23.68
CA LYS A 31 -4.87 -14.05 -24.54
C LYS A 31 -5.77 -13.54 -25.66
N ARG A 32 -5.19 -13.07 -26.77
CA ARG A 32 -5.91 -12.44 -27.89
C ARG A 32 -7.09 -13.25 -28.40
N ALA A 33 -6.91 -14.56 -28.62
CA ALA A 33 -7.98 -15.42 -29.13
C ALA A 33 -9.18 -15.51 -28.16
N GLU A 34 -8.92 -15.59 -26.86
CA GLU A 34 -9.97 -15.60 -25.83
C GLU A 34 -10.63 -14.22 -25.72
N LEU A 35 -9.83 -13.16 -25.79
CA LEU A 35 -10.34 -11.79 -25.73
C LEU A 35 -11.29 -11.47 -26.88
N GLU A 36 -10.98 -11.90 -28.13
CA GLU A 36 -11.87 -11.72 -29.26
C GLU A 36 -13.21 -12.49 -29.09
N LYS A 37 -13.18 -13.69 -28.50
CA LYS A 37 -14.43 -14.41 -28.17
C LYS A 37 -15.27 -13.64 -27.15
N GLN A 38 -14.63 -13.14 -26.11
CA GLN A 38 -15.29 -12.36 -25.05
C GLN A 38 -15.84 -11.03 -25.59
N LYS A 39 -15.13 -10.40 -26.52
CA LYS A 39 -15.58 -9.19 -27.21
C LYS A 39 -16.84 -9.45 -28.04
N ALA A 40 -16.83 -10.51 -28.84
CA ALA A 40 -18.02 -10.91 -29.63
C ALA A 40 -19.21 -11.19 -28.71
N ARG A 41 -19.01 -11.98 -27.65
CA ARG A 41 -20.02 -12.28 -26.62
C ARG A 41 -20.58 -11.02 -25.96
N PHE A 42 -19.69 -10.06 -25.65
CA PHE A 42 -20.06 -8.77 -25.03
C PHE A 42 -20.95 -7.94 -25.97
N ILE A 43 -20.55 -7.80 -27.23
CA ILE A 43 -21.30 -7.01 -28.26
C ILE A 43 -22.68 -7.63 -28.51
N ASP A 44 -22.75 -8.95 -28.69
CA ASP A 44 -24.00 -9.64 -28.94
C ASP A 44 -24.94 -9.61 -27.73
N GLY A 45 -24.42 -9.78 -26.53
CA GLY A 45 -25.21 -9.66 -25.31
C GLY A 45 -25.73 -8.24 -25.08
N ALA A 46 -24.93 -7.23 -25.33
CA ALA A 46 -25.34 -5.83 -25.26
C ALA A 46 -26.44 -5.50 -26.28
N TYR A 47 -26.32 -6.03 -27.49
CA TYR A 47 -27.34 -5.87 -28.52
C TYR A 47 -28.69 -6.48 -28.12
N LEU A 48 -28.68 -7.67 -27.52
CA LEU A 48 -29.90 -8.29 -26.96
C LEU A 48 -30.54 -7.46 -25.86
N ASN A 49 -29.75 -6.67 -25.14
CA ASN A 49 -30.21 -5.74 -24.10
C ASN A 49 -30.56 -4.34 -24.67
N GLY A 50 -30.67 -4.19 -26.00
CA GLY A 50 -31.10 -2.95 -26.67
C GLY A 50 -29.99 -1.91 -26.89
N ILE A 51 -28.71 -2.29 -26.73
CA ILE A 51 -27.58 -1.39 -26.99
C ILE A 51 -27.07 -1.63 -28.43
N PRO A 52 -26.97 -0.59 -29.28
CA PRO A 52 -26.42 -0.73 -30.64
C PRO A 52 -25.01 -1.35 -30.65
N LYS A 53 -24.73 -2.22 -31.67
CA LYS A 53 -23.46 -2.95 -31.72
C LYS A 53 -22.22 -2.07 -31.81
N ASP A 54 -22.30 -0.94 -32.49
CA ASP A 54 -21.24 0.05 -32.60
C ASP A 54 -20.95 0.73 -31.26
N VAL A 55 -22.01 1.04 -30.50
CA VAL A 55 -21.89 1.58 -29.14
C VAL A 55 -21.26 0.54 -28.20
N ALA A 56 -21.73 -0.70 -28.23
CA ALA A 56 -21.18 -1.79 -27.41
C ALA A 56 -19.70 -2.04 -27.74
N ALA A 57 -19.32 -2.04 -29.02
CA ALA A 57 -17.93 -2.17 -29.46
C ALA A 57 -17.06 -0.99 -28.95
N SER A 58 -17.58 0.24 -29.01
CA SER A 58 -16.88 1.42 -28.47
C SER A 58 -16.68 1.33 -26.96
N ILE A 59 -17.69 0.85 -26.21
CA ILE A 59 -17.55 0.63 -24.76
C ILE A 59 -16.50 -0.44 -24.48
N PHE A 60 -16.53 -1.57 -25.20
CA PHE A 60 -15.54 -2.63 -25.02
C PHE A 60 -14.11 -2.13 -25.23
N LEU A 61 -13.86 -1.38 -26.30
CA LEU A 61 -12.55 -0.78 -26.58
C LEU A 61 -12.08 0.19 -25.50
N LYS A 62 -13.02 0.87 -24.82
CA LYS A 62 -12.69 1.76 -23.70
C LYS A 62 -12.35 1.00 -22.43
N ILE A 63 -12.99 -0.13 -22.15
CA ILE A 63 -12.74 -0.91 -20.93
C ILE A 63 -11.55 -1.87 -21.06
N GLU A 64 -11.20 -2.29 -22.29
CA GLU A 64 -10.10 -3.22 -22.57
C GLU A 64 -8.77 -2.80 -21.97
N PRO A 65 -8.26 -1.55 -22.11
CA PRO A 65 -7.03 -1.09 -21.48
C PRO A 65 -7.08 -1.13 -19.95
N PHE A 66 -8.24 -0.81 -19.37
CA PHE A 66 -8.39 -0.81 -17.91
C PHE A 66 -8.43 -2.21 -17.32
N ALA A 67 -8.81 -3.21 -18.07
CA ALA A 67 -8.80 -4.59 -17.60
C ALA A 67 -7.38 -5.17 -17.55
N GLU A 68 -6.48 -4.68 -18.40
CA GLU A 68 -5.06 -5.01 -18.36
C GLU A 68 -4.36 -4.39 -17.14
N TYR A 69 -4.74 -3.15 -16.78
CA TYR A 69 -4.19 -2.37 -15.66
C TYR A 69 -5.17 -2.22 -14.49
N GLY A 70 -6.32 -2.90 -14.55
CA GLY A 70 -7.36 -2.80 -13.53
C GLY A 70 -6.86 -3.30 -12.18
N PHE A 71 -6.89 -2.41 -11.19
CA PHE A 71 -6.49 -2.74 -9.84
C PHE A 71 -7.62 -3.46 -9.09
N ASN A 72 -7.29 -4.43 -8.25
CA ASN A 72 -8.27 -5.14 -7.43
C ASN A 72 -8.79 -4.21 -6.32
N LYS A 73 -10.09 -3.97 -6.29
CA LYS A 73 -10.73 -3.08 -5.33
C LYS A 73 -10.63 -3.59 -3.89
N SER A 74 -10.73 -4.89 -3.69
CA SER A 74 -10.61 -5.50 -2.36
C SER A 74 -9.20 -5.30 -1.80
N HIS A 75 -8.16 -5.40 -2.66
CA HIS A 75 -6.80 -5.08 -2.27
C HIS A 75 -6.66 -3.60 -1.90
N ALA A 76 -7.20 -2.69 -2.71
CA ALA A 76 -7.19 -1.26 -2.43
C ALA A 76 -7.89 -0.93 -1.09
N ALA A 77 -9.03 -1.56 -0.81
CA ALA A 77 -9.77 -1.36 0.43
C ALA A 77 -8.98 -1.81 1.67
N ALA A 78 -8.34 -2.98 1.60
CA ALA A 78 -7.50 -3.49 2.69
C ALA A 78 -6.31 -2.56 2.97
N TYR A 79 -5.61 -2.12 1.94
CA TYR A 79 -4.48 -1.19 2.10
C TYR A 79 -4.91 0.22 2.51
N ALA A 80 -6.10 0.67 2.13
CA ALA A 80 -6.65 1.95 2.59
C ALA A 80 -6.86 1.96 4.11
N ILE A 81 -7.28 0.84 4.70
CA ILE A 81 -7.41 0.70 6.16
C ILE A 81 -6.03 0.84 6.82
N ILE A 82 -5.02 0.14 6.32
CA ILE A 82 -3.65 0.23 6.85
C ILE A 82 -3.11 1.66 6.71
N ALA A 83 -3.30 2.28 5.54
CA ALA A 83 -2.89 3.66 5.31
C ALA A 83 -3.56 4.64 6.27
N TYR A 84 -4.86 4.46 6.52
CA TYR A 84 -5.60 5.24 7.51
C TYR A 84 -5.04 5.03 8.92
N GLN A 85 -4.82 3.77 9.34
CA GLN A 85 -4.29 3.46 10.67
C GLN A 85 -2.91 4.07 10.87
N THR A 86 -2.01 3.97 9.89
CA THR A 86 -0.67 4.58 9.98
C THR A 86 -0.73 6.10 10.04
N ALA A 87 -1.61 6.74 9.26
CA ALA A 87 -1.83 8.18 9.32
C ALA A 87 -2.41 8.61 10.67
N TYR A 88 -3.36 7.85 11.21
CA TYR A 88 -3.95 8.09 12.52
C TYR A 88 -2.89 8.01 13.62
N LEU A 89 -2.11 6.93 13.65
CA LEU A 89 -1.03 6.75 14.63
C LEU A 89 0.02 7.86 14.52
N LYS A 90 0.43 8.19 13.30
CA LYS A 90 1.37 9.29 13.07
C LYS A 90 0.86 10.64 13.59
N THR A 91 -0.44 10.90 13.48
CA THR A 91 -1.06 12.18 13.88
C THR A 91 -1.29 12.27 15.39
N HIS A 92 -1.76 11.19 16.01
CA HIS A 92 -2.21 11.21 17.40
C HIS A 92 -1.18 10.64 18.39
N PHE A 93 -0.23 9.84 17.90
CA PHE A 93 0.82 9.18 18.67
C PHE A 93 2.17 9.32 17.94
N THR A 94 2.52 10.56 17.61
CA THR A 94 3.64 10.87 16.71
C THR A 94 4.96 10.29 17.21
N ASN A 95 5.29 10.50 18.47
CA ASN A 95 6.54 10.04 19.06
C ASN A 95 6.64 8.51 19.06
N GLU A 96 5.59 7.84 19.48
CA GLU A 96 5.52 6.37 19.50
C GLU A 96 5.55 5.77 18.09
N PHE A 97 4.85 6.40 17.15
CA PHE A 97 4.86 5.99 15.75
C PHE A 97 6.27 6.05 15.15
N PHE A 98 6.99 7.15 15.36
CA PHE A 98 8.36 7.27 14.85
C PHE A 98 9.34 6.37 15.61
N SER A 99 9.18 6.18 16.93
CA SER A 99 10.00 5.24 17.70
C SER A 99 9.90 3.83 17.17
N ALA A 100 8.69 3.34 16.92
CA ALA A 100 8.45 2.03 16.35
C ALA A 100 8.97 1.92 14.91
N SER A 101 8.66 2.90 14.05
CA SER A 101 9.06 2.90 12.65
C SER A 101 10.58 2.95 12.47
N MET A 102 11.27 3.79 13.23
CA MET A 102 12.73 3.92 13.18
C MET A 102 13.43 2.69 13.75
N SER A 103 12.87 2.05 14.79
CA SER A 103 13.42 0.80 15.34
C SER A 103 13.34 -0.35 14.33
N MET A 104 12.28 -0.43 13.53
CA MET A 104 12.16 -1.42 12.46
C MET A 104 13.11 -1.15 11.27
N GLU A 105 13.47 0.09 11.03
CA GLU A 105 14.34 0.52 9.93
C GLU A 105 15.79 0.81 10.39
N MET A 106 16.20 0.31 11.53
CA MET A 106 17.47 0.65 12.21
C MET A 106 18.71 0.44 11.35
N SER A 107 18.71 -0.54 10.45
CA SER A 107 19.79 -0.81 9.50
C SER A 107 19.77 0.08 8.25
N ASN A 108 18.69 0.83 8.02
CA ASN A 108 18.48 1.61 6.80
C ASN A 108 18.76 3.10 7.05
N GLN A 109 20.02 3.49 6.95
CA GLN A 109 20.48 4.86 7.24
C GLN A 109 19.76 5.94 6.42
N LYS A 110 19.37 5.64 5.17
CA LYS A 110 18.62 6.59 4.34
C LYS A 110 17.24 6.86 4.94
N LYS A 111 16.53 5.80 5.32
CA LYS A 111 15.21 5.91 5.98
C LYS A 111 15.28 6.61 7.33
N LEU A 112 16.29 6.28 8.13
CA LEU A 112 16.50 6.98 9.40
C LEU A 112 16.72 8.47 9.20
N GLY A 113 17.48 8.87 8.16
CA GLY A 113 17.66 10.27 7.81
C GLY A 113 16.34 10.96 7.41
N GLU A 114 15.51 10.30 6.58
CA GLU A 114 14.19 10.79 6.19
C GLU A 114 13.28 11.01 7.41
N PHE A 115 13.23 10.05 8.33
CA PHE A 115 12.45 10.16 9.58
C PHE A 115 12.98 11.25 10.52
N TYR A 116 14.30 11.37 10.63
CA TYR A 116 14.94 12.40 11.46
C TYR A 116 14.56 13.81 10.98
N GLU A 117 14.63 14.08 9.68
CA GLU A 117 14.23 15.38 9.13
C GLU A 117 12.72 15.64 9.30
N GLU A 118 11.90 14.59 9.25
CA GLU A 118 10.47 14.72 9.54
C GLU A 118 10.21 15.08 11.01
N LEU A 119 10.87 14.41 11.95
CA LEU A 119 10.79 14.73 13.40
C LEU A 119 11.18 16.19 13.68
N LYS A 120 12.25 16.68 13.04
CA LYS A 120 12.66 18.08 13.13
C LYS A 120 11.60 19.04 12.59
N ARG A 121 11.00 18.71 11.44
CA ARG A 121 9.93 19.50 10.85
C ARG A 121 8.68 19.59 11.75
N LEU A 122 8.44 18.54 12.55
CA LEU A 122 7.36 18.48 13.52
C LEU A 122 7.71 19.12 14.88
N ASP A 123 8.87 19.76 14.97
CA ASP A 123 9.38 20.42 16.18
C ASP A 123 9.50 19.48 17.40
N ILE A 124 9.82 18.21 17.14
CA ILE A 124 10.00 17.20 18.19
C ILE A 124 11.43 17.33 18.75
N ASN A 125 11.53 17.41 20.07
CA ASN A 125 12.82 17.49 20.75
C ASN A 125 13.55 16.14 20.70
N ILE A 126 14.60 16.07 19.86
CA ILE A 126 15.37 14.84 19.67
C ILE A 126 16.60 14.87 20.56
N ILE A 127 16.69 13.93 21.48
CA ILE A 127 17.86 13.69 22.30
C ILE A 127 18.89 12.92 21.46
N PRO A 128 20.07 13.49 21.21
CA PRO A 128 21.12 12.81 20.45
C PRO A 128 21.65 11.59 21.20
N PRO A 129 22.40 10.69 20.53
CA PRO A 129 22.96 9.51 21.16
C PRO A 129 23.70 9.84 22.47
N ASN A 130 23.20 9.31 23.57
CA ASN A 130 23.75 9.51 24.89
C ASN A 130 23.69 8.20 25.68
N ILE A 131 24.86 7.74 26.12
CA ILE A 131 25.01 6.45 26.79
C ILE A 131 24.19 6.36 28.09
N ASN A 132 23.97 7.48 28.76
CA ASN A 132 23.25 7.52 30.04
C ASN A 132 21.74 7.67 29.88
N LEU A 133 21.26 8.16 28.71
CA LEU A 133 19.86 8.48 28.49
C LEU A 133 19.20 7.57 27.45
N CYS A 134 19.93 7.19 26.40
CA CYS A 134 19.35 6.48 25.26
C CYS A 134 19.38 4.96 25.44
N ASN A 135 18.44 4.27 24.82
CA ASN A 135 18.34 2.80 24.80
C ASN A 135 18.95 2.19 23.53
N SER A 136 18.93 0.88 23.46
CA SER A 136 19.33 0.15 22.23
C SER A 136 18.42 0.49 21.07
N ASP A 137 17.11 0.59 21.30
CA ASP A 137 16.08 0.96 20.36
C ASP A 137 15.68 2.43 20.51
N PHE A 138 15.04 2.97 19.47
CA PHE A 138 14.39 4.27 19.56
C PHE A 138 13.25 4.20 20.57
N TYR A 139 13.13 5.20 21.38
CA TYR A 139 11.97 5.33 22.27
C TYR A 139 11.64 6.80 22.50
N SER A 140 10.48 7.05 23.08
CA SER A 140 10.02 8.40 23.40
C SER A 140 9.33 8.43 24.76
N ASP A 141 9.35 9.60 25.36
CA ASP A 141 8.46 9.96 26.44
C ASP A 141 7.52 11.09 26.00
N THR A 142 6.80 11.69 26.91
CA THR A 142 5.84 12.77 26.59
C THR A 142 6.50 14.05 26.05
N LYS A 143 7.81 14.22 26.18
CA LYS A 143 8.53 15.45 25.84
C LYS A 143 9.63 15.23 24.80
N ASN A 144 10.28 14.08 24.84
CA ASN A 144 11.50 13.85 24.11
C ASN A 144 11.42 12.59 23.27
N PHE A 145 12.14 12.62 22.15
CA PHE A 145 12.42 11.47 21.31
C PHE A 145 13.90 11.09 21.46
N TYR A 146 14.19 9.87 21.84
CA TYR A 146 15.57 9.42 22.16
C TYR A 146 16.13 8.59 21.02
N TYR A 147 17.29 9.00 20.50
CA TYR A 147 17.95 8.33 19.41
C TYR A 147 18.54 6.97 19.87
N ALA A 148 18.26 5.89 19.09
CA ALA A 148 18.71 4.54 19.42
C ALA A 148 20.25 4.42 19.37
N LEU A 149 20.87 3.91 20.41
CA LEU A 149 22.31 3.61 20.41
C LEU A 149 22.64 2.45 19.45
N GLY A 150 21.71 1.51 19.27
CA GLY A 150 21.86 0.39 18.33
C GLY A 150 21.81 0.79 16.86
N ALA A 151 21.34 1.99 16.52
CA ALA A 151 21.32 2.53 15.16
C ALA A 151 22.67 3.19 14.77
N LEU A 152 23.60 3.33 15.68
CA LEU A 152 24.92 3.90 15.40
C LEU A 152 25.74 2.96 14.53
N LYS A 153 26.33 3.51 13.47
CA LYS A 153 27.15 2.74 12.54
C LYS A 153 28.35 2.12 13.26
N ASN A 154 28.62 0.86 12.98
CA ASN A 154 29.73 0.08 13.56
C ASN A 154 29.62 -0.18 15.06
N VAL A 155 28.44 -0.04 15.64
CA VAL A 155 28.17 -0.40 17.03
C VAL A 155 27.33 -1.67 17.05
N GLY A 156 27.76 -2.69 17.80
CA GLY A 156 27.03 -3.95 17.93
C GLY A 156 25.81 -3.79 18.83
N TYR A 157 24.64 -4.19 18.34
CA TYR A 157 23.38 -4.07 19.08
C TYR A 157 23.41 -4.79 20.43
N GLU A 158 23.98 -6.03 20.48
CA GLU A 158 24.08 -6.79 21.72
C GLU A 158 25.01 -6.11 22.76
N ALA A 159 26.14 -5.55 22.32
CA ALA A 159 27.04 -4.81 23.19
C ALA A 159 26.34 -3.63 23.85
N ILE A 160 25.58 -2.86 23.06
CA ILE A 160 24.79 -1.74 23.58
C ILE A 160 23.68 -2.23 24.52
N SER A 161 22.99 -3.31 24.17
CA SER A 161 21.94 -3.87 25.04
C SER A 161 22.48 -4.28 26.41
N ASN A 162 23.70 -4.82 26.46
CA ASN A 162 24.36 -5.15 27.73
C ASN A 162 24.73 -3.89 28.52
N ILE A 163 25.29 -2.88 27.86
CA ILE A 163 25.61 -1.59 28.51
C ILE A 163 24.35 -0.94 29.09
N VAL A 164 23.24 -0.93 28.31
CA VAL A 164 21.97 -0.36 28.77
C VAL A 164 21.40 -1.11 29.97
N LYS A 165 21.59 -2.43 30.05
CA LYS A 165 21.17 -3.25 31.21
C LYS A 165 22.02 -3.01 32.45
N GLU A 166 23.33 -2.82 32.28
CA GLU A 166 24.28 -2.63 33.39
C GLU A 166 24.28 -1.22 33.93
N ARG A 167 23.89 -0.21 33.15
CA ARG A 167 23.78 1.17 33.65
C ARG A 167 22.65 1.28 34.68
N LYS A 168 22.92 1.87 35.81
CA LYS A 168 21.98 2.12 36.88
C LYS A 168 21.41 3.53 36.81
#